data_f1c4ed2e94d79f4ca43ac15e982d9f00
#
_entry.id   f1c4ed2e94d79f4ca43ac15e982d9f00
#
_cell.length_a   1.000
_cell.length_b   1.000
_cell.length_c   1.000
_cell.angle_alpha   90.00
_cell.angle_beta   90.00
_cell.angle_gamma   90.00
#
_symmetry.space_group_name_H-M   'P 1'
#
loop_
_entity.id
_entity.type
_entity.pdbx_description
1 polymer ?
#
loop_
_entity_poly.entity_id
_entity_poly.type
_entity_poly.pdbx_seq_one_letter_code
_entity_poly.pdbx_strand_id
1 'polypeptide(L)'
;MKLDKSTIDYIDIDLNGTCNLACPMCTFNYLDVDPPNHLPLNDWIKILDEYTSLNLVYLAGAYSEPTLYHHIIDLCKYLVKRNVKICINTNASARGDSFWKSLSEVLTPNDEVWFDVDGSTKDIHAVYRVNSNLNRVLHNASVFRSDKCNDHVQTIRFKYNEDDIDNVKALIKSEGFNKHSVIDSDKLTKCVNTP
;
A
#
# COMPACT_ATOMS: atom_id res chain seq x y z
N MET A 1 -11.38 -31.09 1.02
CA MET A 1 -10.59 -30.85 -0.22
C MET A 1 -9.31 -30.18 0.22
N LYS A 2 -8.15 -30.76 -0.06
CA LYS A 2 -6.86 -30.15 0.28
C LYS A 2 -6.49 -29.17 -0.85
N LEU A 3 -6.18 -27.93 -0.53
CA LEU A 3 -5.76 -26.94 -1.51
C LEU A 3 -4.43 -27.35 -2.14
N ASP A 4 -4.39 -27.38 -3.47
CA ASP A 4 -3.14 -27.62 -4.19
C ASP A 4 -2.39 -26.28 -4.36
N LYS A 5 -1.38 -26.07 -3.53
CA LYS A 5 -0.59 -24.84 -3.49
C LYS A 5 0.26 -24.63 -4.76
N SER A 6 0.50 -25.68 -5.52
CA SER A 6 1.26 -25.59 -6.77
C SER A 6 0.49 -24.91 -7.93
N THR A 7 -0.83 -24.73 -7.79
CA THR A 7 -1.67 -24.05 -8.78
C THR A 7 -1.95 -22.59 -8.45
N ILE A 8 -1.47 -22.10 -7.29
CA ILE A 8 -1.68 -20.73 -6.86
C ILE A 8 -0.55 -19.86 -7.38
N ASP A 9 -0.89 -18.88 -8.18
CA ASP A 9 0.03 -17.94 -8.81
C ASP A 9 -0.01 -16.53 -8.21
N TYR A 10 -1.00 -16.24 -7.35
CA TYR A 10 -1.22 -14.96 -6.69
C TYR A 10 -1.56 -15.14 -5.21
N ILE A 11 -0.96 -14.30 -4.36
CA ILE A 11 -1.28 -14.23 -2.92
C ILE A 11 -1.35 -12.78 -2.49
N ASP A 12 -2.41 -12.45 -1.74
CA ASP A 12 -2.52 -11.21 -0.99
C ASP A 12 -2.14 -11.46 0.47
N ILE A 13 -1.27 -10.61 1.05
CA ILE A 13 -0.67 -10.81 2.36
C ILE A 13 -0.79 -9.57 3.24
N ASP A 14 -1.32 -9.75 4.43
CA ASP A 14 -1.15 -8.83 5.55
C ASP A 14 0.10 -9.21 6.36
N LEU A 15 1.16 -8.43 6.22
CA LEU A 15 2.47 -8.73 6.83
C LEU A 15 2.52 -8.54 8.34
N ASN A 16 1.66 -7.69 8.85
CA ASN A 16 1.65 -7.29 10.27
C ASN A 16 0.24 -6.83 10.65
N GLY A 17 -0.01 -6.68 11.94
CA GLY A 17 -1.27 -6.21 12.48
C GLY A 17 -1.23 -4.76 12.95
N THR A 18 -0.45 -3.90 12.31
CA THR A 18 -0.31 -2.49 12.74
C THR A 18 -0.46 -1.51 11.58
N CYS A 19 -1.08 -0.37 11.88
CA CYS A 19 -1.15 0.77 10.98
C CYS A 19 -0.92 2.05 11.79
N ASN A 20 -0.30 3.05 11.18
CA ASN A 20 -0.09 4.38 11.80
C ASN A 20 -1.25 5.34 11.55
N LEU A 21 -2.25 4.95 10.77
CA LEU A 21 -3.44 5.75 10.47
C LEU A 21 -4.68 5.24 11.22
N ALA A 22 -5.69 6.11 11.33
CA ALA A 22 -6.98 5.83 11.93
C ALA A 22 -8.13 6.11 10.94
N CYS A 23 -8.04 5.58 9.72
CA CYS A 23 -9.03 5.80 8.66
C CYS A 23 -10.41 5.29 9.11
N PRO A 24 -11.49 6.13 9.09
CA PRO A 24 -12.77 5.82 9.72
C PRO A 24 -13.47 4.57 9.17
N MET A 25 -13.18 4.21 7.92
CA MET A 25 -13.83 3.10 7.22
C MET A 25 -12.87 1.95 6.91
N CYS A 26 -11.67 2.00 7.48
CA CYS A 26 -10.71 0.92 7.31
C CYS A 26 -11.18 -0.31 8.10
N THR A 27 -11.13 -1.47 7.46
CA THR A 27 -11.46 -2.76 8.08
C THR A 27 -10.69 -2.96 9.40
N PHE A 28 -9.43 -2.52 9.45
CA PHE A 28 -8.59 -2.54 10.64
C PHE A 28 -9.22 -1.82 11.85
N ASN A 29 -9.84 -0.66 11.62
CA ASN A 29 -10.45 0.13 12.70
C ASN A 29 -11.89 -0.26 13.00
N TYR A 30 -12.49 -1.08 12.15
CA TYR A 30 -13.93 -1.42 12.22
C TYR A 30 -14.19 -2.79 12.82
N LEU A 31 -13.25 -3.71 12.68
CA LEU A 31 -13.35 -5.04 13.26
C LEU A 31 -12.65 -5.04 14.62
N ASP A 32 -13.41 -5.39 15.65
CA ASP A 32 -12.87 -5.66 17.00
C ASP A 32 -12.20 -7.05 16.99
N VAL A 33 -11.11 -7.13 16.23
CA VAL A 33 -10.28 -8.33 16.16
C VAL A 33 -8.88 -7.99 16.65
N ASP A 34 -8.32 -8.85 17.46
CA ASP A 34 -6.91 -8.75 17.82
C ASP A 34 -6.07 -8.79 16.53
N PRO A 35 -5.22 -7.78 16.31
CA PRO A 35 -4.38 -7.79 15.14
C PRO A 35 -3.46 -9.01 15.16
N PRO A 36 -3.25 -9.67 14.00
CA PRO A 36 -2.36 -10.82 13.95
C PRO A 36 -0.95 -10.42 14.41
N ASN A 37 -0.33 -11.29 15.19
CA ASN A 37 1.07 -11.11 15.56
C ASN A 37 1.95 -11.08 14.30
N HIS A 38 3.02 -10.29 14.35
CA HIS A 38 4.02 -10.27 13.28
C HIS A 38 4.66 -11.65 13.13
N LEU A 39 4.54 -12.25 11.96
CA LEU A 39 5.31 -13.44 11.64
C LEU A 39 6.78 -13.05 11.39
N PRO A 40 7.75 -13.82 11.92
CA PRO A 40 9.15 -13.68 11.58
C PRO A 40 9.36 -13.88 10.06
N LEU A 41 10.37 -13.20 9.51
CA LEU A 41 10.72 -13.32 8.08
C LEU A 41 10.88 -14.78 7.62
N ASN A 42 11.57 -15.60 8.42
CA ASN A 42 11.81 -17.00 8.08
C ASN A 42 10.52 -17.83 7.99
N ASP A 43 9.49 -17.47 8.74
CA ASP A 43 8.21 -18.18 8.65
C ASP A 43 7.42 -17.74 7.43
N TRP A 44 7.48 -16.45 7.05
CA TRP A 44 6.97 -15.99 5.76
C TRP A 44 7.65 -16.70 4.59
N ILE A 45 8.99 -16.83 4.63
CA ILE A 45 9.75 -17.52 3.59
C ILE A 45 9.30 -18.98 3.48
N LYS A 46 9.17 -19.72 4.59
CA LYS A 46 8.68 -21.12 4.58
C LYS A 46 7.29 -21.24 3.97
N ILE A 47 6.37 -20.32 4.34
CA ILE A 47 5.01 -20.30 3.79
C ILE A 47 5.05 -20.09 2.28
N LEU A 48 5.80 -19.08 1.82
CA LEU A 48 5.89 -18.71 0.41
C LEU A 48 6.59 -19.78 -0.43
N ASP A 49 7.54 -20.54 0.13
CA ASP A 49 8.23 -21.64 -0.55
C ASP A 49 7.29 -22.80 -0.92
N GLU A 50 6.16 -22.92 -0.20
CA GLU A 50 5.16 -23.96 -0.53
C GLU A 50 4.38 -23.64 -1.83
N TYR A 51 4.45 -22.40 -2.33
CA TYR A 51 3.74 -21.94 -3.52
C TYR A 51 4.71 -21.86 -4.70
N THR A 52 4.88 -22.99 -5.40
CA THR A 52 5.89 -23.12 -6.46
C THR A 52 5.56 -22.38 -7.76
N SER A 53 4.27 -22.10 -8.01
CA SER A 53 3.80 -21.34 -9.18
C SER A 53 3.55 -19.86 -8.90
N LEU A 54 3.96 -19.38 -7.73
CA LEU A 54 3.72 -18.00 -7.31
C LEU A 54 4.40 -17.00 -8.26
N ASN A 55 3.59 -16.14 -8.88
CA ASN A 55 4.03 -15.10 -9.82
C ASN A 55 3.85 -13.69 -9.28
N LEU A 56 2.93 -13.49 -8.31
CA LEU A 56 2.60 -12.18 -7.75
C LEU A 56 2.31 -12.28 -6.25
N VAL A 57 2.95 -11.40 -5.49
CA VAL A 57 2.57 -11.12 -4.08
C VAL A 57 2.07 -9.70 -3.99
N TYR A 58 0.87 -9.55 -3.46
CA TYR A 58 0.25 -8.27 -3.19
C TYR A 58 0.31 -7.98 -1.69
N LEU A 59 0.93 -6.86 -1.34
CA LEU A 59 1.09 -6.37 0.03
C LEU A 59 0.16 -5.16 0.20
N ALA A 60 -1.14 -5.43 0.33
CA ALA A 60 -2.16 -4.39 0.33
C ALA A 60 -2.50 -3.86 1.72
N GLY A 61 -2.34 -4.69 2.74
CA GLY A 61 -2.64 -4.31 4.11
C GLY A 61 -4.13 -4.03 4.36
N ALA A 62 -4.99 -5.05 4.28
CA ALA A 62 -6.38 -4.90 4.71
C ALA A 62 -6.48 -4.63 6.23
N TYR A 63 -5.52 -5.17 6.97
CA TYR A 63 -5.40 -5.07 8.43
C TYR A 63 -4.09 -4.41 8.88
N SER A 64 -3.32 -3.84 7.97
CA SER A 64 -1.99 -3.31 8.31
C SER A 64 -1.51 -2.26 7.32
N GLU A 65 -0.43 -1.58 7.69
CA GLU A 65 0.41 -0.83 6.76
C GLU A 65 1.67 -1.65 6.49
N PRO A 66 1.86 -2.16 5.27
CA PRO A 66 2.95 -3.10 4.96
C PRO A 66 4.33 -2.52 5.22
N THR A 67 4.53 -1.20 5.03
CA THR A 67 5.83 -0.55 5.28
C THR A 67 6.23 -0.53 6.76
N LEU A 68 5.31 -0.82 7.68
CA LEU A 68 5.62 -0.96 9.10
C LEU A 68 6.22 -2.32 9.45
N TYR A 69 6.13 -3.31 8.59
CA TYR A 69 6.80 -4.60 8.81
C TYR A 69 8.32 -4.44 8.78
N HIS A 70 8.98 -4.84 9.86
CA HIS A 70 10.41 -4.57 10.02
C HIS A 70 11.30 -5.21 8.96
N HIS A 71 10.90 -6.35 8.44
CA HIS A 71 11.65 -7.13 7.47
C HIS A 71 11.13 -7.01 6.03
N ILE A 72 10.34 -5.97 5.71
CA ILE A 72 9.76 -5.84 4.37
C ILE A 72 10.84 -5.77 3.28
N ILE A 73 11.95 -5.07 3.52
CA ILE A 73 13.06 -4.96 2.55
C ILE A 73 13.66 -6.35 2.28
N ASP A 74 13.87 -7.16 3.29
CA ASP A 74 14.46 -8.48 3.13
C ASP A 74 13.47 -9.46 2.50
N LEU A 75 12.19 -9.33 2.78
CA LEU A 75 11.13 -10.06 2.10
C LEU A 75 11.08 -9.69 0.60
N CYS A 76 11.17 -8.40 0.26
CA CYS A 76 11.23 -7.96 -1.14
C CYS A 76 12.47 -8.55 -1.85
N LYS A 77 13.65 -8.51 -1.23
CA LYS A 77 14.86 -9.16 -1.79
C LYS A 77 14.66 -10.65 -2.08
N TYR A 78 14.00 -11.35 -1.14
CA TYR A 78 13.70 -12.77 -1.31
C TYR A 78 12.73 -13.01 -2.50
N LEU A 79 11.67 -12.23 -2.62
CA LEU A 79 10.69 -12.34 -3.71
C LEU A 79 11.30 -11.99 -5.07
N VAL A 80 12.08 -10.91 -5.15
CA VAL A 80 12.81 -10.53 -6.38
C VAL A 80 13.76 -11.65 -6.82
N LYS A 81 14.50 -12.26 -5.89
CA LYS A 81 15.38 -13.41 -6.19
C LYS A 81 14.62 -14.61 -6.76
N ARG A 82 13.35 -14.78 -6.39
CA ARG A 82 12.45 -15.82 -6.91
C ARG A 82 11.78 -15.41 -8.24
N ASN A 83 12.04 -14.21 -8.73
CA ASN A 83 11.35 -13.63 -9.88
C ASN A 83 9.82 -13.54 -9.69
N VAL A 84 9.38 -13.31 -8.46
CA VAL A 84 7.98 -13.08 -8.11
C VAL A 84 7.72 -11.57 -8.13
N LYS A 85 6.73 -11.13 -8.91
CA LYS A 85 6.30 -9.73 -8.94
C LYS A 85 5.78 -9.30 -7.58
N ILE A 86 6.13 -8.07 -7.16
CA ILE A 86 5.69 -7.46 -5.92
C ILE A 86 4.80 -6.26 -6.23
N CYS A 87 3.64 -6.20 -5.60
CA CYS A 87 2.79 -5.02 -5.59
C CYS A 87 2.59 -4.57 -4.15
N ILE A 88 3.02 -3.36 -3.81
CA ILE A 88 2.87 -2.78 -2.47
C ILE A 88 1.84 -1.66 -2.54
N ASN A 89 0.81 -1.72 -1.70
CA ASN A 89 -0.11 -0.60 -1.50
C ASN A 89 0.17 0.01 -0.13
N THR A 90 0.44 1.32 -0.07
CA THR A 90 0.88 1.97 1.17
C THR A 90 0.28 3.36 1.33
N ASN A 91 -0.03 3.70 2.58
CA ASN A 91 -0.39 5.07 2.94
C ASN A 91 0.81 6.03 2.91
N ALA A 92 2.03 5.51 2.81
CA ALA A 92 3.31 6.21 2.68
C ALA A 92 3.59 7.31 3.73
N SER A 93 2.82 7.39 4.81
CA SER A 93 3.02 8.44 5.83
C SER A 93 3.97 8.04 6.96
N ALA A 94 4.50 6.80 6.91
CA ALA A 94 5.52 6.28 7.82
C ALA A 94 6.91 6.25 7.18
N ARG A 95 7.91 5.85 8.00
CA ARG A 95 9.31 5.67 7.59
C ARG A 95 10.00 6.97 7.16
N GLY A 96 11.31 6.93 7.03
CA GLY A 96 12.14 8.05 6.58
C GLY A 96 12.84 7.73 5.26
N ASP A 97 13.60 8.70 4.76
CA ASP A 97 14.24 8.67 3.43
C ASP A 97 15.09 7.42 3.19
N SER A 98 15.87 6.98 4.19
CA SER A 98 16.72 5.80 4.06
C SER A 98 15.92 4.53 3.75
N PHE A 99 14.74 4.39 4.33
CA PHE A 99 13.85 3.27 4.04
C PHE A 99 13.35 3.31 2.60
N TRP A 100 12.83 4.47 2.15
CA TRP A 100 12.26 4.62 0.81
C TRP A 100 13.32 4.44 -0.29
N LYS A 101 14.54 4.95 -0.06
CA LYS A 101 15.70 4.68 -0.94
C LYS A 101 16.03 3.19 -1.00
N SER A 102 16.15 2.53 0.15
CA SER A 102 16.46 1.09 0.18
C SER A 102 15.36 0.25 -0.49
N LEU A 103 14.09 0.62 -0.35
CA LEU A 103 13.00 -0.07 -1.04
C LEU A 103 13.10 0.10 -2.56
N SER A 104 13.37 1.32 -3.04
CA SER A 104 13.53 1.60 -4.48
C SER A 104 14.75 0.92 -5.09
N GLU A 105 15.80 0.66 -4.31
CA GLU A 105 17.01 -0.06 -4.77
C GLU A 105 16.79 -1.56 -4.95
N VAL A 106 15.85 -2.13 -4.19
CA VAL A 106 15.55 -3.57 -4.20
C VAL A 106 14.52 -3.92 -5.28
N LEU A 107 13.52 -3.08 -5.47
CA LEU A 107 12.45 -3.35 -6.43
C LEU A 107 12.91 -3.22 -7.88
N THR A 108 12.22 -3.90 -8.77
CA THR A 108 12.56 -4.04 -10.20
C THR A 108 11.49 -3.37 -11.08
N PRO A 109 11.73 -3.21 -12.40
CA PRO A 109 10.72 -2.66 -13.32
C PRO A 109 9.43 -3.49 -13.42
N ASN A 110 9.42 -4.73 -12.94
CA ASN A 110 8.22 -5.56 -12.89
C ASN A 110 7.36 -5.27 -11.66
N ASP A 111 7.93 -4.63 -10.63
CA ASP A 111 7.26 -4.37 -9.37
C ASP A 111 6.50 -3.05 -9.39
N GLU A 112 5.56 -2.90 -8.47
CA GLU A 112 4.70 -1.72 -8.38
C GLU A 112 4.58 -1.26 -6.92
N VAL A 113 4.63 0.06 -6.71
CA VAL A 113 4.27 0.68 -5.43
C VAL A 113 3.15 1.68 -5.66
N TRP A 114 2.07 1.51 -4.91
CA TRP A 114 0.87 2.33 -4.98
C TRP A 114 0.80 3.21 -3.74
N PHE A 115 0.86 4.51 -3.94
CA PHE A 115 0.80 5.53 -2.91
C PHE A 115 -0.63 6.06 -2.77
N ASP A 116 -1.20 6.01 -1.58
CA ASP A 116 -2.57 6.42 -1.33
C ASP A 116 -2.69 7.94 -1.10
N VAL A 117 -3.38 8.64 -2.00
CA VAL A 117 -3.64 10.09 -1.90
C VAL A 117 -5.13 10.37 -2.14
N ASP A 118 -5.87 10.72 -1.10
CA ASP A 118 -7.33 10.91 -1.15
C ASP A 118 -7.79 12.38 -1.07
N GLY A 119 -6.91 13.31 -1.41
CA GLY A 119 -7.23 14.73 -1.50
C GLY A 119 -6.06 15.56 -2.02
N SER A 120 -6.35 16.67 -2.71
CA SER A 120 -5.34 17.60 -3.24
C SER A 120 -4.74 18.52 -2.20
N THR A 121 -5.38 18.65 -1.04
CA THR A 121 -4.92 19.44 0.09
C THR A 121 -4.79 18.58 1.35
N LYS A 122 -4.03 19.08 2.33
CA LYS A 122 -3.89 18.38 3.62
C LYS A 122 -5.24 18.13 4.28
N ASP A 123 -6.12 19.11 4.24
CA ASP A 123 -7.42 19.03 4.91
C ASP A 123 -8.34 18.02 4.25
N ILE A 124 -8.41 18.02 2.92
CA ILE A 124 -9.23 17.04 2.17
C ILE A 124 -8.67 15.63 2.34
N HIS A 125 -7.35 15.46 2.20
CA HIS A 125 -6.69 14.16 2.39
C HIS A 125 -6.93 13.59 3.79
N ALA A 126 -6.84 14.42 4.83
CA ALA A 126 -6.98 14.00 6.22
C ALA A 126 -8.43 13.65 6.63
N VAL A 127 -9.44 13.99 5.84
CA VAL A 127 -10.84 13.59 6.12
C VAL A 127 -10.98 12.08 6.24
N TYR A 128 -10.37 11.33 5.31
CA TYR A 128 -10.34 9.88 5.37
C TYR A 128 -9.05 9.34 5.96
N ARG A 129 -7.90 9.87 5.55
CA ARG A 129 -6.57 9.42 6.00
C ARG A 129 -6.19 10.08 7.34
N VAL A 130 -6.99 9.85 8.38
CA VAL A 130 -6.78 10.40 9.72
C VAL A 130 -5.38 10.02 10.23
N ASN A 131 -4.64 11.00 10.75
CA ASN A 131 -3.22 10.94 11.15
C ASN A 131 -2.21 10.89 9.98
N SER A 132 -2.65 11.00 8.72
CA SER A 132 -1.74 11.16 7.60
C SER A 132 -1.30 12.62 7.43
N ASN A 133 -0.12 12.79 6.82
CA ASN A 133 0.37 14.10 6.40
C ASN A 133 0.67 14.04 4.89
N LEU A 134 -0.16 14.68 4.07
CA LEU A 134 -0.04 14.67 2.62
C LEU A 134 1.36 15.06 2.12
N ASN A 135 1.97 16.10 2.70
CA ASN A 135 3.32 16.53 2.28
C ASN A 135 4.36 15.43 2.54
N ARG A 136 4.20 14.67 3.64
CA ARG A 136 5.08 13.55 3.94
C ARG A 136 4.87 12.39 2.98
N VAL A 137 3.62 12.10 2.62
CA VAL A 137 3.29 11.08 1.59
C VAL A 137 3.97 11.44 0.27
N LEU A 138 3.79 12.67 -0.23
CA LEU A 138 4.39 13.15 -1.46
C LEU A 138 5.92 13.16 -1.40
N HIS A 139 6.50 13.60 -0.28
CA HIS A 139 7.94 13.56 -0.05
C HIS A 139 8.47 12.11 -0.11
N ASN A 140 7.87 11.20 0.65
CA ASN A 140 8.29 9.80 0.68
C ASN A 140 8.20 9.14 -0.70
N ALA A 141 7.12 9.43 -1.43
CA ALA A 141 6.96 8.96 -2.80
C ALA A 141 8.02 9.55 -3.75
N SER A 142 8.38 10.83 -3.60
CA SER A 142 9.45 11.45 -4.38
C SER A 142 10.82 10.86 -4.09
N VAL A 143 11.10 10.51 -2.83
CA VAL A 143 12.34 9.83 -2.41
C VAL A 143 12.41 8.40 -2.95
N PHE A 144 11.27 7.70 -2.95
CA PHE A 144 11.16 6.35 -3.52
C PHE A 144 11.35 6.34 -5.03
N ARG A 145 10.87 7.37 -5.74
CA ARG A 145 10.86 7.40 -7.22
C ARG A 145 12.21 7.05 -7.80
N SER A 146 12.20 6.03 -8.64
CA SER A 146 13.38 5.59 -9.38
C SER A 146 12.96 5.11 -10.77
N ASP A 147 13.92 5.09 -11.70
CA ASP A 147 13.72 4.52 -13.04
C ASP A 147 13.58 2.98 -13.02
N LYS A 148 13.68 2.37 -11.83
CA LYS A 148 13.74 0.91 -11.67
C LYS A 148 12.42 0.27 -11.26
N CYS A 149 11.43 1.02 -10.82
CA CYS A 149 10.16 0.48 -10.35
C CYS A 149 9.01 1.38 -10.79
N ASN A 150 7.83 0.79 -10.96
CA ASN A 150 6.63 1.56 -11.29
C ASN A 150 6.02 2.15 -10.02
N ASP A 151 5.93 3.48 -9.98
CA ASP A 151 5.24 4.23 -8.94
C ASP A 151 3.87 4.70 -9.44
N HIS A 152 2.85 4.39 -8.66
CA HIS A 152 1.46 4.74 -8.95
C HIS A 152 0.87 5.54 -7.79
N VAL A 153 -0.10 6.39 -8.09
CA VAL A 153 -0.97 6.95 -7.06
C VAL A 153 -2.37 6.36 -7.17
N GLN A 154 -2.93 5.97 -6.04
CA GLN A 154 -4.31 5.54 -5.92
C GLN A 154 -5.10 6.56 -5.11
N THR A 155 -6.28 6.90 -5.60
CA THR A 155 -7.26 7.73 -4.90
C THR A 155 -8.55 6.96 -4.74
N ILE A 156 -9.07 6.91 -3.53
CA ILE A 156 -10.42 6.41 -3.29
C ILE A 156 -11.39 7.59 -3.41
N ARG A 157 -12.38 7.48 -4.30
CA ARG A 157 -13.42 8.48 -4.45
C ARG A 157 -14.51 8.27 -3.42
N PHE A 158 -14.70 9.28 -2.60
CA PHE A 158 -15.78 9.41 -1.63
C PHE A 158 -16.66 10.61 -1.98
N LYS A 159 -17.78 10.76 -1.30
CA LYS A 159 -18.65 11.93 -1.47
C LYS A 159 -17.94 13.24 -1.13
N TYR A 160 -17.07 13.26 -0.11
CA TYR A 160 -16.40 14.48 0.34
C TYR A 160 -15.30 14.99 -0.62
N ASN A 161 -14.73 14.10 -1.43
CA ASN A 161 -13.63 14.44 -2.34
C ASN A 161 -14.00 14.28 -3.83
N GLU A 162 -15.26 14.01 -4.17
CA GLU A 162 -15.67 13.78 -5.55
C GLU A 162 -15.37 14.99 -6.47
N ASP A 163 -15.57 16.20 -5.95
CA ASP A 163 -15.28 17.44 -6.69
C ASP A 163 -13.79 17.82 -6.69
N ASP A 164 -12.96 17.13 -5.89
CA ASP A 164 -11.51 17.38 -5.78
C ASP A 164 -10.66 16.44 -6.66
N ILE A 165 -11.25 15.45 -7.31
CA ILE A 165 -10.53 14.43 -8.08
C ILE A 165 -9.66 15.05 -9.19
N ASP A 166 -10.13 16.08 -9.87
CA ASP A 166 -9.33 16.73 -10.92
C ASP A 166 -8.18 17.55 -10.34
N ASN A 167 -8.34 18.14 -9.16
CA ASN A 167 -7.24 18.79 -8.44
C ASN A 167 -6.21 17.75 -7.96
N VAL A 168 -6.64 16.59 -7.48
CA VAL A 168 -5.73 15.48 -7.14
C VAL A 168 -4.94 15.03 -8.36
N LYS A 169 -5.57 14.87 -9.53
CA LYS A 169 -4.87 14.54 -10.79
C LYS A 169 -3.82 15.60 -11.15
N ALA A 170 -4.18 16.88 -11.02
CA ALA A 170 -3.25 17.98 -11.28
C ALA A 170 -2.06 17.98 -10.33
N LEU A 171 -2.29 17.78 -9.01
CA LEU A 171 -1.25 17.62 -8.00
C LEU A 171 -0.31 16.46 -8.33
N ILE A 172 -0.85 15.27 -8.59
CA ILE A 172 -0.08 14.07 -8.88
C ILE A 172 0.79 14.25 -10.12
N LYS A 173 0.24 14.89 -11.16
CA LYS A 173 0.99 15.22 -12.37
C LYS A 173 2.11 16.23 -12.09
N SER A 174 1.86 17.26 -11.28
CA SER A 174 2.87 18.26 -10.89
C SER A 174 4.00 17.66 -10.05
N GLU A 175 3.68 16.63 -9.25
CA GLU A 175 4.65 15.84 -8.48
C GLU A 175 5.42 14.83 -9.34
N GLY A 176 5.10 14.73 -10.66
CA GLY A 176 5.83 13.90 -11.62
C GLY A 176 5.40 12.42 -11.66
N PHE A 177 4.26 12.05 -11.10
CA PHE A 177 3.72 10.70 -11.26
C PHE A 177 3.09 10.53 -12.65
N ASN A 178 3.34 9.36 -13.25
CA ASN A 178 2.83 9.04 -14.57
C ASN A 178 1.52 8.24 -14.54
N LYS A 179 1.21 7.61 -13.41
CA LYS A 179 0.05 6.74 -13.27
C LYS A 179 -0.78 7.14 -12.06
N HIS A 180 -2.08 7.28 -12.30
CA HIS A 180 -3.08 7.57 -11.28
C HIS A 180 -4.32 6.73 -11.51
N SER A 181 -4.77 6.04 -10.49
CA SER A 181 -6.01 5.27 -10.49
C SER A 181 -6.99 5.85 -9.49
N VAL A 182 -8.25 5.95 -9.89
CA VAL A 182 -9.34 6.35 -9.00
C VAL A 182 -10.24 5.14 -8.81
N ILE A 183 -10.48 4.78 -7.57
CA ILE A 183 -11.36 3.67 -7.18
C ILE A 183 -12.62 4.25 -6.57
N ASP A 184 -13.78 3.82 -7.06
CA ASP A 184 -15.06 4.17 -6.44
C ASP A 184 -15.30 3.29 -5.22
N SER A 185 -15.62 3.92 -4.10
CA SER A 185 -15.94 3.19 -2.89
C SER A 185 -17.45 3.14 -2.68
N ASP A 186 -18.12 2.18 -3.29
CA ASP A 186 -19.56 1.97 -3.17
C ASP A 186 -20.01 1.69 -1.72
N LYS A 187 -19.10 1.16 -0.92
CA LYS A 187 -19.38 0.84 0.49
C LYS A 187 -19.26 2.06 1.41
N LEU A 188 -18.52 3.07 0.97
CA LEU A 188 -18.10 4.19 1.81
C LEU A 188 -18.96 5.45 1.62
N THR A 189 -19.75 5.50 0.55
CA THR A 189 -20.65 6.63 0.28
C THR A 189 -21.78 6.77 1.32
N LYS A 190 -22.09 5.71 2.04
CA LYS A 190 -23.15 5.70 3.06
C LYS A 190 -22.70 6.08 4.47
N CYS A 191 -21.40 6.06 4.73
CA CYS A 191 -20.88 6.22 6.08
C CYS A 191 -20.13 7.54 6.32
N VAL A 192 -19.77 8.27 5.28
CA VAL A 192 -19.18 9.60 5.40
C VAL A 192 -20.26 10.66 5.18
N ASN A 193 -21.40 10.51 5.83
CA ASN A 193 -22.24 11.65 6.20
C ASN A 193 -21.61 12.23 7.47
N THR A 194 -20.52 12.93 7.30
CA THR A 194 -19.96 13.79 8.33
C THR A 194 -20.74 15.08 8.40
N PRO A 195 -20.87 15.67 9.60
CA PRO A 195 -21.66 16.84 9.88
C PRO A 195 -21.29 18.05 9.08
#